data_44d53e3621c68b08cc01c9eba6f4a971
#
_entry.id   44d53e3621c68b08cc01c9eba6f4a971
#
_cell.length_a   1.000
_cell.length_b   1.000
_cell.length_c   1.000
_cell.angle_alpha   90.00
_cell.angle_beta   90.00
_cell.angle_gamma   90.00
#
_symmetry.space_group_name_H-M   'P 1'
#
loop_
_entity.id
_entity.type
_entity.pdbx_description
1 polymer ?
#
loop_
_entity_poly.entity_id
_entity_poly.type
_entity_poly.pdbx_seq_one_letter_code
_entity_poly.pdbx_strand_id
1 'polypeptide(L)'
;EECFYAGVMAVNWAERYQGPVVLLSEHAMSERRQNIPRPNIDEIGVENRKIYDGDNGYLRYDGFEMSPMPVPGGRGSYIANGSEHDAMGDTTHLPSRHIQMTQRRFSKLSLLNDGIFESDNETSSIAIVPWGGSKGPGLAAYNKLREEGTDIGWYYTMYIHPMPEE
;
A
#
# COMPACT_ATOMS: atom_id res chain seq x y z
N GLU A 1 -17.01 -7.09 0.79
CA GLU A 1 -16.33 -7.41 -0.49
C GLU A 1 -14.93 -6.80 -0.50
N GLU A 2 -14.78 -5.50 -0.28
CA GLU A 2 -13.47 -4.80 -0.28
C GLU A 2 -12.41 -5.47 0.58
N CYS A 3 -12.75 -6.03 1.74
CA CYS A 3 -11.80 -6.72 2.61
C CYS A 3 -11.08 -7.90 1.93
N PHE A 4 -11.75 -8.58 1.01
CA PHE A 4 -11.15 -9.67 0.25
C PHE A 4 -10.08 -9.12 -0.71
N TYR A 5 -10.42 -8.10 -1.49
CA TYR A 5 -9.49 -7.50 -2.44
C TYR A 5 -8.36 -6.73 -1.74
N ALA A 6 -8.64 -6.10 -0.60
CA ALA A 6 -7.62 -5.46 0.21
C ALA A 6 -6.55 -6.44 0.70
N GLY A 7 -6.95 -7.69 1.04
CA GLY A 7 -6.00 -8.74 1.41
C GLY A 7 -5.06 -9.12 0.25
N VAL A 8 -5.60 -9.29 -0.95
CA VAL A 8 -4.80 -9.57 -2.16
C VAL A 8 -3.86 -8.40 -2.46
N MET A 9 -4.39 -7.17 -2.45
CA MET A 9 -3.63 -5.97 -2.72
C MET A 9 -2.50 -5.77 -1.71
N ALA A 10 -2.75 -6.04 -0.44
CA ALA A 10 -1.72 -5.93 0.60
C ALA A 10 -0.53 -6.86 0.32
N VAL A 11 -0.78 -8.09 -0.14
CA VAL A 11 0.30 -9.02 -0.52
C VAL A 11 1.02 -8.53 -1.77
N ASN A 12 0.30 -8.12 -2.81
CA ASN A 12 0.89 -7.58 -4.04
C ASN A 12 1.77 -6.36 -3.74
N TRP A 13 1.29 -5.45 -2.93
CA TRP A 13 2.06 -4.27 -2.52
C TRP A 13 3.31 -4.64 -1.72
N ALA A 14 3.20 -5.62 -0.80
CA ALA A 14 4.35 -6.08 -0.04
C ALA A 14 5.43 -6.68 -0.94
N GLU A 15 5.06 -7.42 -1.99
CA GLU A 15 5.99 -7.96 -2.97
C GLU A 15 6.61 -6.87 -3.88
N ARG A 16 5.81 -5.92 -4.34
CA ARG A 16 6.24 -4.81 -5.22
C ARG A 16 7.17 -3.84 -4.50
N TYR A 17 6.75 -3.38 -3.35
CA TYR A 17 7.41 -2.35 -2.55
C TYR A 17 8.53 -2.93 -1.68
N GLN A 18 8.52 -4.26 -1.43
CA GLN A 18 9.45 -4.98 -0.54
C GLN A 18 9.53 -4.33 0.85
N GLY A 19 8.38 -4.18 1.46
CA GLY A 19 8.21 -3.60 2.79
C GLY A 19 6.89 -4.02 3.43
N PRO A 20 6.66 -3.68 4.69
CA PRO A 20 5.45 -4.04 5.39
C PRO A 20 4.26 -3.26 4.84
N VAL A 21 3.14 -3.94 4.62
CA VAL A 21 1.84 -3.35 4.32
C VAL A 21 0.91 -3.62 5.50
N VAL A 22 0.30 -2.58 6.03
CA VAL A 22 -0.58 -2.67 7.19
C VAL A 22 -2.03 -2.55 6.73
N LEU A 23 -2.80 -3.61 6.92
CA LEU A 23 -4.23 -3.63 6.68
C LEU A 23 -4.96 -3.24 7.98
N LEU A 24 -5.56 -2.05 7.97
CA LEU A 24 -6.33 -1.57 9.12
C LEU A 24 -7.76 -2.08 9.04
N SER A 25 -8.24 -2.66 10.13
CA SER A 25 -9.61 -3.14 10.29
C SER A 25 -10.18 -2.61 11.60
N GLU A 26 -11.50 -2.71 11.75
CA GLU A 26 -12.19 -2.33 12.98
C GLU A 26 -12.99 -3.50 13.54
N HIS A 27 -13.36 -3.42 14.82
CA HIS A 27 -14.07 -4.49 15.51
C HIS A 27 -15.41 -4.83 14.86
N ALA A 28 -16.22 -3.83 14.52
CA ALA A 28 -17.52 -4.04 13.88
C ALA A 28 -17.39 -4.76 12.52
N MET A 29 -16.33 -4.49 11.77
CA MET A 29 -16.05 -5.16 10.50
C MET A 29 -15.60 -6.61 10.72
N SER A 30 -14.84 -6.87 11.78
CA SER A 30 -14.34 -8.23 12.10
C SER A 30 -15.46 -9.17 12.57
N GLU A 31 -16.46 -8.63 13.25
CA GLU A 31 -17.62 -9.39 13.75
C GLU A 31 -18.73 -9.54 12.70
N ARG A 32 -18.74 -8.73 11.66
CA ARG A 32 -19.80 -8.70 10.66
C ARG A 32 -19.71 -9.89 9.71
N ARG A 33 -20.87 -10.44 9.38
CA ARG A 33 -21.04 -11.41 8.31
C ARG A 33 -21.85 -10.79 7.19
N GLN A 34 -21.40 -10.97 5.95
CA GLN A 34 -22.08 -10.45 4.77
C GLN A 34 -21.93 -11.44 3.63
N ASN A 35 -23.01 -11.69 2.91
CA ASN A 35 -22.96 -12.41 1.65
C ASN A 35 -22.36 -11.50 0.57
N ILE A 36 -21.37 -12.00 -0.13
CA ILE A 36 -20.74 -11.32 -1.27
C ILE A 36 -20.81 -12.24 -2.49
N PRO A 37 -20.80 -11.70 -3.71
CA PRO A 37 -20.55 -12.49 -4.89
C PRO A 37 -19.27 -13.30 -4.74
N ARG A 38 -19.22 -14.50 -5.29
CA ARG A 38 -17.98 -15.29 -5.28
C ARG A 38 -16.93 -14.55 -6.11
N PRO A 39 -15.79 -14.19 -5.52
CA PRO A 39 -14.71 -13.52 -6.25
C PRO A 39 -14.25 -14.40 -7.42
N ASN A 40 -13.99 -13.79 -8.56
CA ASN A 40 -13.39 -14.47 -9.69
C ASN A 40 -11.87 -14.54 -9.49
N ILE A 41 -11.39 -15.71 -9.08
CA ILE A 41 -9.96 -15.92 -8.75
C ILE A 41 -9.09 -15.78 -10.01
N ASP A 42 -9.61 -16.08 -11.18
CA ASP A 42 -8.86 -16.02 -12.45
C ASP A 42 -8.58 -14.58 -12.91
N GLU A 43 -9.35 -13.62 -12.39
CA GLU A 43 -9.15 -12.17 -12.64
C GLU A 43 -8.24 -11.49 -11.62
N ILE A 44 -7.82 -12.20 -10.58
CA ILE A 44 -6.96 -11.65 -9.54
C ILE A 44 -5.52 -11.65 -10.02
N GLY A 45 -4.96 -10.46 -10.22
CA GLY A 45 -3.54 -10.28 -10.48
C GLY A 45 -2.71 -10.65 -9.26
N VAL A 46 -1.72 -11.52 -9.43
CA VAL A 46 -0.73 -11.86 -8.41
C VAL A 46 0.63 -11.33 -8.83
N GLU A 47 1.21 -10.50 -7.97
CA GLU A 47 2.56 -9.98 -8.17
C GLU A 47 3.59 -10.84 -7.45
N ASN A 48 4.67 -11.15 -8.14
CA ASN A 48 5.79 -11.86 -7.57
C ASN A 48 6.99 -10.92 -7.47
N ARG A 49 7.75 -11.04 -6.37
CA ARG A 49 9.00 -10.30 -6.22
C ARG A 49 9.99 -10.65 -7.32
N LYS A 50 10.80 -9.68 -7.71
CA LYS A 50 11.93 -9.94 -8.60
C LYS A 50 12.96 -10.80 -7.87
N ILE A 51 13.35 -11.90 -8.48
CA ILE A 51 14.38 -12.81 -7.94
C ILE A 51 15.74 -12.42 -8.52
N TYR A 52 16.75 -12.41 -7.67
CA TYR A 52 18.14 -12.21 -8.06
C TYR A 52 18.72 -13.51 -8.63
N ASP A 53 19.26 -13.42 -9.81
CA ASP A 53 19.89 -14.54 -10.57
C ASP A 53 21.36 -14.26 -10.95
N GLY A 54 21.91 -13.15 -10.49
CA GLY A 54 23.29 -12.76 -10.77
C GLY A 54 24.34 -13.49 -9.95
N ASP A 55 25.60 -13.13 -10.21
CA ASP A 55 26.78 -13.67 -9.54
C ASP A 55 27.07 -12.94 -8.21
N ASN A 56 28.29 -13.06 -7.70
CA ASN A 56 28.73 -12.43 -6.46
C ASN A 56 28.79 -10.89 -6.56
N GLY A 57 28.76 -10.21 -5.42
CA GLY A 57 28.83 -8.75 -5.36
C GLY A 57 27.47 -8.08 -5.29
N TYR A 58 26.42 -8.81 -4.90
CA TYR A 58 25.08 -8.27 -4.71
C TYR A 58 25.03 -7.24 -3.58
N LEU A 59 24.44 -6.07 -3.88
CA LEU A 59 24.18 -5.01 -2.92
C LEU A 59 22.66 -4.83 -2.78
N ARG A 60 22.14 -5.28 -1.65
CA ARG A 60 20.69 -5.28 -1.40
C ARG A 60 20.10 -3.89 -1.34
N TYR A 61 20.86 -2.93 -0.84
CA TYR A 61 20.38 -1.60 -0.50
C TYR A 61 21.08 -0.49 -1.30
N ASP A 62 21.67 -0.83 -2.43
CA ASP A 62 22.30 0.16 -3.30
C ASP A 62 21.28 0.92 -4.16
N GLY A 63 21.56 2.20 -4.41
CA GLY A 63 20.70 3.07 -5.22
C GLY A 63 19.31 3.30 -4.64
N PHE A 64 18.42 3.78 -5.48
CA PHE A 64 16.99 4.06 -5.15
C PHE A 64 16.03 3.08 -5.81
N GLU A 65 16.49 2.25 -6.71
CA GLU A 65 15.67 1.25 -7.38
C GLU A 65 15.41 0.04 -6.49
N MET A 66 14.36 -0.71 -6.85
CA MET A 66 14.04 -1.96 -6.18
C MET A 66 15.02 -3.06 -6.58
N SER A 67 15.85 -3.48 -5.66
CA SER A 67 16.77 -4.59 -5.88
C SER A 67 16.03 -5.93 -5.92
N PRO A 68 16.32 -6.82 -6.87
CA PRO A 68 15.77 -8.17 -6.85
C PRO A 68 16.23 -8.90 -5.57
N MET A 69 15.42 -9.80 -5.05
CA MET A 69 15.73 -10.53 -3.81
C MET A 69 16.39 -11.86 -4.11
N PRO A 70 17.51 -12.20 -3.47
CA PRO A 70 18.10 -13.51 -3.59
C PRO A 70 17.25 -14.58 -2.91
N VAL A 71 17.29 -15.78 -3.43
CA VAL A 71 16.70 -16.96 -2.78
C VAL A 71 17.59 -17.38 -1.61
N PRO A 72 17.03 -17.61 -0.40
CA PRO A 72 17.82 -18.09 0.73
C PRO A 72 18.62 -19.36 0.38
N GLY A 73 19.91 -19.36 0.72
CA GLY A 73 20.83 -20.43 0.35
C GLY A 73 21.38 -20.37 -1.08
N GLY A 74 20.90 -19.43 -1.89
CA GLY A 74 21.41 -19.15 -3.23
C GLY A 74 22.53 -18.11 -3.25
N ARG A 75 22.80 -17.58 -4.45
CA ARG A 75 23.76 -16.48 -4.66
C ARG A 75 23.17 -15.14 -4.17
N GLY A 76 24.03 -14.18 -3.88
CA GLY A 76 23.61 -12.81 -3.52
C GLY A 76 23.22 -12.68 -2.05
N SER A 77 23.90 -13.38 -1.14
CA SER A 77 23.67 -13.20 0.30
C SER A 77 23.88 -11.75 0.74
N TYR A 78 23.09 -11.29 1.70
CA TYR A 78 23.18 -9.96 2.28
C TYR A 78 22.81 -9.99 3.75
N ILE A 79 23.13 -8.94 4.49
CA ILE A 79 22.74 -8.80 5.89
C ILE A 79 21.39 -8.11 5.96
N ALA A 80 20.43 -8.71 6.64
CA ALA A 80 19.15 -8.10 6.99
C ALA A 80 19.11 -7.85 8.49
N ASN A 81 19.08 -6.60 8.90
CA ASN A 81 18.98 -6.19 10.30
C ASN A 81 18.04 -4.99 10.48
N GLY A 82 17.65 -4.71 11.72
CA GLY A 82 16.79 -3.59 12.07
C GLY A 82 17.52 -2.26 12.37
N SER A 83 18.85 -2.26 12.34
CA SER A 83 19.67 -1.08 12.56
C SER A 83 19.79 -0.24 11.28
N GLU A 84 20.22 1.01 11.41
CA GLU A 84 20.65 1.78 10.25
C GLU A 84 21.86 1.11 9.61
N HIS A 85 21.86 1.01 8.29
CA HIS A 85 22.80 0.18 7.56
C HIS A 85 23.27 0.84 6.25
N ASP A 86 24.34 0.30 5.70
CA ASP A 86 24.85 0.69 4.39
C ASP A 86 24.21 -0.14 3.24
N ALA A 87 24.79 -0.03 2.06
CA ALA A 87 24.30 -0.72 0.85
C ALA A 87 24.41 -2.27 0.94
N MET A 88 25.28 -2.81 1.77
CA MET A 88 25.40 -4.25 2.01
C MET A 88 24.49 -4.77 3.13
N GLY A 89 23.99 -3.87 3.97
CA GLY A 89 23.24 -4.20 5.18
C GLY A 89 24.08 -4.15 6.45
N ASP A 90 25.36 -3.76 6.38
CA ASP A 90 26.22 -3.60 7.55
C ASP A 90 25.80 -2.37 8.37
N THR A 91 25.72 -2.53 9.68
CA THR A 91 25.35 -1.45 10.60
C THR A 91 26.29 -0.26 10.47
N THR A 92 25.74 0.92 10.38
CA THR A 92 26.50 2.16 10.26
C THR A 92 25.91 3.27 11.14
N HIS A 93 26.79 4.16 11.62
CA HIS A 93 26.41 5.36 12.38
C HIS A 93 26.71 6.65 11.58
N LEU A 94 27.02 6.52 10.29
CA LEU A 94 27.34 7.69 9.45
C LEU A 94 26.05 8.46 9.09
N PRO A 95 25.93 9.77 9.42
CA PRO A 95 24.74 10.55 9.10
C PRO A 95 24.38 10.56 7.62
N SER A 96 25.37 10.55 6.73
CA SER A 96 25.16 10.51 5.27
C SER A 96 24.48 9.22 4.83
N ARG A 97 24.78 8.09 5.46
CA ARG A 97 24.11 6.81 5.16
C ARG A 97 22.68 6.80 5.67
N HIS A 98 22.43 7.36 6.85
CA HIS A 98 21.07 7.52 7.35
C HIS A 98 20.19 8.34 6.40
N ILE A 99 20.69 9.48 5.91
CA ILE A 99 19.96 10.31 4.94
C ILE A 99 19.68 9.51 3.66
N GLN A 100 20.70 8.85 3.10
CA GLN A 100 20.57 8.04 1.88
C GLN A 100 19.53 6.92 2.04
N MET A 101 19.60 6.16 3.12
CA MET A 101 18.68 5.04 3.36
C MET A 101 17.25 5.54 3.63
N THR A 102 17.10 6.66 4.32
CA THR A 102 15.80 7.29 4.53
C THR A 102 15.17 7.72 3.20
N GLN A 103 15.91 8.41 2.35
CA GLN A 103 15.45 8.79 1.01
C GLN A 103 15.07 7.56 0.18
N ARG A 104 15.89 6.50 0.24
CA ARG A 104 15.60 5.24 -0.46
C ARG A 104 14.30 4.61 0.02
N ARG A 105 14.04 4.58 1.33
CA ARG A 105 12.81 4.02 1.90
C ARG A 105 11.58 4.79 1.44
N PHE A 106 11.65 6.12 1.45
CA PHE A 106 10.52 6.96 1.02
C PHE A 106 10.31 6.93 -0.49
N SER A 107 11.37 6.90 -1.29
CA SER A 107 11.23 6.84 -2.76
C SER A 107 10.47 5.59 -3.25
N LYS A 108 10.48 4.50 -2.48
CA LYS A 108 9.73 3.29 -2.81
C LYS A 108 8.21 3.48 -2.75
N LEU A 109 7.71 4.45 -2.00
CA LEU A 109 6.28 4.70 -1.89
C LEU A 109 5.65 5.08 -3.24
N SER A 110 6.41 5.68 -4.15
CA SER A 110 5.93 5.98 -5.50
C SER A 110 5.59 4.75 -6.34
N LEU A 111 5.98 3.55 -5.89
CA LEU A 111 5.60 2.30 -6.53
C LEU A 111 4.17 1.86 -6.16
N LEU A 112 3.56 2.50 -5.17
CA LEU A 112 2.24 2.17 -4.63
C LEU A 112 1.23 3.26 -5.04
N ASN A 113 1.02 3.43 -6.34
CA ASN A 113 0.16 4.46 -6.91
C ASN A 113 -1.13 3.90 -7.55
N ASP A 114 -1.51 2.68 -7.22
CA ASP A 114 -2.71 2.04 -7.77
C ASP A 114 -3.98 2.46 -7.03
N GLY A 115 -3.84 3.22 -5.95
CA GLY A 115 -4.99 3.69 -5.18
C GLY A 115 -5.85 4.63 -6.02
N ILE A 116 -7.16 4.51 -5.82
CA ILE A 116 -8.15 5.37 -6.48
C ILE A 116 -9.09 5.96 -5.45
N PHE A 117 -9.69 7.09 -5.79
CA PHE A 117 -10.87 7.61 -5.11
C PHE A 117 -12.14 7.14 -5.82
N GLU A 118 -13.13 6.75 -5.04
CA GLU A 118 -14.52 6.80 -5.47
C GLU A 118 -14.99 8.24 -5.24
N SER A 119 -15.42 8.93 -6.26
CA SER A 119 -15.85 10.32 -6.17
C SER A 119 -17.19 10.55 -6.83
N ASP A 120 -17.91 11.55 -6.33
CA ASP A 120 -19.13 12.10 -6.93
C ASP A 120 -19.28 13.57 -6.55
N ASN A 121 -19.82 14.36 -7.48
CA ASN A 121 -20.01 15.81 -7.34
C ASN A 121 -18.74 16.55 -6.91
N GLU A 122 -17.67 16.35 -7.65
CA GLU A 122 -16.32 16.86 -7.36
C GLU A 122 -16.21 18.39 -7.38
N THR A 123 -17.17 19.08 -7.98
CA THR A 123 -17.19 20.55 -8.08
C THR A 123 -17.75 21.25 -6.85
N SER A 124 -18.30 20.50 -5.90
CA SER A 124 -18.81 21.06 -4.65
C SER A 124 -17.69 21.62 -3.78
N SER A 125 -17.96 22.73 -3.11
CA SER A 125 -17.02 23.36 -2.17
C SER A 125 -16.90 22.63 -0.82
N ILE A 126 -17.79 21.66 -0.55
CA ILE A 126 -17.82 20.87 0.68
C ILE A 126 -17.96 19.40 0.28
N ALA A 127 -17.24 18.53 0.95
CA ALA A 127 -17.31 17.09 0.69
C ALA A 127 -17.35 16.27 1.98
N ILE A 128 -17.96 15.08 1.87
CA ILE A 128 -17.82 14.02 2.87
C ILE A 128 -16.67 13.11 2.42
N VAL A 129 -15.68 12.94 3.29
CA VAL A 129 -14.48 12.12 3.02
C VAL A 129 -14.35 11.07 4.14
N PRO A 130 -15.08 9.96 4.08
CA PRO A 130 -14.96 8.88 5.05
C PRO A 130 -13.78 7.96 4.72
N TRP A 131 -13.42 7.13 5.68
CA TRP A 131 -12.48 6.03 5.49
C TRP A 131 -12.90 4.81 6.33
N GLY A 132 -12.47 3.62 5.93
CA GLY A 132 -12.75 2.38 6.63
C GLY A 132 -14.24 2.14 6.88
N GLY A 133 -14.61 1.76 8.10
CA GLY A 133 -15.99 1.44 8.48
C GLY A 133 -16.96 2.61 8.42
N SER A 134 -16.49 3.83 8.30
CA SER A 134 -17.35 5.01 8.14
C SER A 134 -17.90 5.18 6.71
N LYS A 135 -17.46 4.36 5.73
CA LYS A 135 -17.97 4.41 4.34
C LYS A 135 -19.49 4.28 4.29
N GLY A 136 -20.04 3.24 4.92
CA GLY A 136 -21.49 2.98 4.87
C GLY A 136 -22.34 4.13 5.45
N PRO A 137 -22.12 4.53 6.70
CA PRO A 137 -22.81 5.68 7.30
C PRO A 137 -22.58 6.99 6.53
N GLY A 138 -21.35 7.23 6.05
CA GLY A 138 -21.00 8.42 5.27
C GLY A 138 -21.76 8.45 3.94
N LEU A 139 -21.83 7.36 3.21
CA LEU A 139 -22.57 7.26 1.95
C LEU A 139 -24.08 7.46 2.17
N ALA A 140 -24.63 6.90 3.26
CA ALA A 140 -26.03 7.12 3.60
C ALA A 140 -26.33 8.59 3.90
N ALA A 141 -25.44 9.28 4.62
CA ALA A 141 -25.56 10.71 4.89
C ALA A 141 -25.42 11.54 3.60
N TYR A 142 -24.46 11.20 2.74
CA TYR A 142 -24.27 11.83 1.43
C TYR A 142 -25.56 11.75 0.59
N ASN A 143 -26.09 10.55 0.39
CA ASN A 143 -27.29 10.34 -0.41
C ASN A 143 -28.48 11.15 0.11
N LYS A 144 -28.69 11.15 1.44
CA LYS A 144 -29.76 11.91 2.07
C LYS A 144 -29.63 13.42 1.83
N LEU A 145 -28.43 13.98 2.01
CA LEU A 145 -28.16 15.39 1.76
C LEU A 145 -28.38 15.78 0.30
N ARG A 146 -27.97 14.91 -0.63
CA ARG A 146 -28.24 15.12 -2.08
C ARG A 146 -29.73 15.09 -2.40
N GLU A 147 -30.50 14.18 -1.81
CA GLU A 147 -31.96 14.12 -1.96
C GLU A 147 -32.65 15.39 -1.43
N GLU A 148 -32.10 15.98 -0.35
CA GLU A 148 -32.58 17.24 0.22
C GLU A 148 -32.12 18.47 -0.58
N GLY A 149 -31.38 18.30 -1.69
CA GLY A 149 -30.90 19.36 -2.57
C GLY A 149 -29.62 20.06 -2.10
N THR A 150 -28.91 19.50 -1.11
CA THR A 150 -27.64 20.07 -0.64
C THR A 150 -26.54 19.81 -1.69
N ASP A 151 -25.78 20.85 -2.02
CA ASP A 151 -24.60 20.73 -2.84
C ASP A 151 -23.42 20.25 -1.99
N ILE A 152 -23.11 18.96 -2.10
CA ILE A 152 -22.05 18.29 -1.33
C ILE A 152 -21.37 17.25 -2.20
N GLY A 153 -20.05 17.14 -2.11
CA GLY A 153 -19.23 16.16 -2.79
C GLY A 153 -19.02 14.90 -1.94
N TRP A 154 -18.57 13.85 -2.59
CA TRP A 154 -18.19 12.58 -2.00
C TRP A 154 -16.81 12.16 -2.49
N TYR A 155 -15.94 11.76 -1.55
CA TYR A 155 -14.67 11.14 -1.87
C TYR A 155 -14.42 10.01 -0.89
N TYR A 156 -14.12 8.84 -1.39
CA TYR A 156 -13.76 7.69 -0.57
C TYR A 156 -12.58 6.96 -1.17
N THR A 157 -11.66 6.55 -0.31
CA THR A 157 -10.60 5.62 -0.67
C THR A 157 -10.35 4.64 0.47
N MET A 158 -9.95 3.41 0.14
CA MET A 158 -9.44 2.47 1.14
C MET A 158 -7.93 2.63 1.41
N TYR A 159 -7.25 3.47 0.63
CA TYR A 159 -5.81 3.67 0.70
C TYR A 159 -5.49 4.91 1.54
N ILE A 160 -4.91 4.70 2.73
CA ILE A 160 -4.60 5.80 3.64
C ILE A 160 -3.19 6.31 3.42
N HIS A 161 -2.25 5.41 3.06
CA HIS A 161 -0.86 5.78 2.83
C HIS A 161 -0.15 4.75 1.92
N PRO A 162 0.45 5.17 0.81
CA PRO A 162 0.29 6.52 0.26
C PRO A 162 -1.16 6.78 -0.15
N MET A 163 -1.58 8.02 0.01
CA MET A 163 -2.90 8.44 -0.46
C MET A 163 -2.87 8.51 -1.99
N PRO A 164 -3.95 8.10 -2.68
CA PRO A 164 -4.02 8.23 -4.13
C PRO A 164 -3.79 9.67 -4.58
N GLU A 165 -3.06 9.85 -5.66
CA GLU A 165 -2.96 11.14 -6.36
C GLU A 165 -4.17 11.28 -7.30
N GLU A 166 -4.68 12.50 -7.48
CA GLU A 166 -5.82 12.79 -8.36
C GLU A 166 -5.51 12.53 -9.84
#